data_3f471d39bc0803bc0e3141a48f66c0e0
#
_entry.id   3f471d39bc0803bc0e3141a48f66c0e0
#
_cell.length_a   1.000
_cell.length_b   1.000
_cell.length_c   1.000
_cell.angle_alpha   90.00
_cell.angle_beta   90.00
_cell.angle_gamma   90.00
#
_symmetry.space_group_name_H-M   'P 1'
#
loop_
_entity.id
_entity.type
_entity.pdbx_description
1 polymer ?
#
loop_
_entity_poly.entity_id
_entity_poly.type
_entity_poly.pdbx_seq_one_letter_code
_entity_poly.pdbx_strand_id
1 'polypeptide(L)'
;MIEAYISENGTDPVNGEDLSIDDLIDLKQSRLVKPRPPTLTSIPALLSTFQNEWDALILETFQLKQQLAETRQELSVALYYQDSANRVIARLQKERDEARDALSRVTVTSANGVSGANGDAMQVDGQGLPEDIIAKVDQTQQRLQGTRRRRPVPDDWATGDDVQTYDVRSTADTQFTGAKALAVDETGESFLCGDSDGTIGIYDLNTASFTTRSNLGAGAITHGTWASDRAVVTTSSGAVVVAQEGNTVAKFHQHAGAATAVAAHPCGDVVASVGVDKSYVLYDLQSARVLTQIYADSGKLQT
;
A
#
# COMPACT_ATOMS: atom_id res chain seq x y z
N MET A 1 -44.95 30.35 15.68
CA MET A 1 -46.17 29.86 16.39
C MET A 1 -45.79 28.65 17.28
N ILE A 2 -45.10 27.65 16.78
CA ILE A 2 -44.63 26.49 17.59
C ILE A 2 -43.61 26.95 18.63
N GLU A 3 -42.61 27.74 18.24
CA GLU A 3 -41.59 28.29 19.14
C GLU A 3 -42.20 29.11 20.30
N ALA A 4 -43.22 29.94 20.01
CA ALA A 4 -43.89 30.68 21.05
C ALA A 4 -44.67 29.80 22.02
N TYR A 5 -45.26 28.71 21.54
CA TYR A 5 -45.96 27.73 22.39
C TYR A 5 -44.99 26.99 23.31
N ILE A 6 -43.86 26.55 22.76
CA ILE A 6 -42.84 25.83 23.53
C ILE A 6 -42.16 26.74 24.56
N SER A 7 -41.94 28.02 24.22
CA SER A 7 -41.39 28.99 25.18
C SER A 7 -42.32 29.29 26.36
N GLU A 8 -43.66 29.17 26.19
CA GLU A 8 -44.64 29.38 27.24
C GLU A 8 -44.93 28.10 28.05
N ASN A 9 -45.01 26.95 27.39
CA ASN A 9 -45.50 25.72 28.01
C ASN A 9 -44.40 24.65 28.23
N GLY A 10 -43.27 24.75 27.53
CA GLY A 10 -42.15 23.79 27.65
C GLY A 10 -42.45 22.36 27.17
N THR A 11 -43.58 22.18 26.44
CA THR A 11 -44.06 20.86 26.01
C THR A 11 -44.42 20.85 24.54
N ASP A 12 -44.33 19.68 23.91
CA ASP A 12 -44.76 19.45 22.53
C ASP A 12 -46.32 19.54 22.44
N PRO A 13 -46.86 20.38 21.55
CA PRO A 13 -48.31 20.53 21.37
C PRO A 13 -49.01 19.27 20.86
N VAL A 14 -48.27 18.27 20.35
CA VAL A 14 -48.82 17.01 19.79
C VAL A 14 -48.74 15.85 20.78
N ASN A 15 -47.55 15.64 21.41
CA ASN A 15 -47.31 14.50 22.29
C ASN A 15 -47.40 14.86 23.76
N GLY A 16 -47.30 16.14 24.15
CA GLY A 16 -47.24 16.57 25.52
C GLY A 16 -45.98 16.25 26.28
N GLU A 17 -44.92 15.81 25.59
CA GLU A 17 -43.59 15.55 26.17
C GLU A 17 -42.83 16.86 26.38
N ASP A 18 -41.92 16.88 27.34
CA ASP A 18 -41.03 18.03 27.56
C ASP A 18 -40.13 18.25 26.34
N LEU A 19 -40.22 19.44 25.74
CA LEU A 19 -39.46 19.83 24.55
C LEU A 19 -38.81 21.19 24.74
N SER A 20 -37.54 21.33 24.43
CA SER A 20 -36.82 22.58 24.46
C SER A 20 -36.74 23.24 23.07
N ILE A 21 -36.47 24.53 23.01
CA ILE A 21 -36.33 25.28 21.74
C ILE A 21 -35.10 24.74 20.96
N ASP A 22 -34.08 24.27 21.64
CA ASP A 22 -32.85 23.75 21.01
C ASP A 22 -33.06 22.39 20.29
N ASP A 23 -34.15 21.69 20.60
CA ASP A 23 -34.50 20.41 19.96
C ASP A 23 -35.29 20.61 18.66
N LEU A 24 -35.65 21.84 18.32
CA LEU A 24 -36.37 22.18 17.09
C LEU A 24 -35.41 22.23 15.89
N ILE A 25 -35.70 21.43 14.88
CA ILE A 25 -34.98 21.43 13.62
C ILE A 25 -35.79 22.16 12.54
N ASP A 26 -35.22 23.19 11.98
CA ASP A 26 -35.82 23.93 10.84
C ASP A 26 -35.83 23.07 9.58
N LEU A 27 -37.02 22.64 9.19
CA LEU A 27 -37.21 21.96 7.91
C LEU A 27 -37.23 22.96 6.76
N LYS A 28 -36.16 23.08 6.04
CA LYS A 28 -36.10 23.88 4.81
C LYS A 28 -37.00 23.24 3.75
N GLN A 29 -38.16 23.87 3.51
CA GLN A 29 -38.98 23.47 2.37
C GLN A 29 -38.31 23.87 1.05
N SER A 30 -38.06 22.89 0.19
CA SER A 30 -37.44 23.09 -1.13
C SER A 30 -38.39 23.81 -2.13
N ARG A 31 -39.67 23.93 -1.82
CA ARG A 31 -40.65 24.64 -2.65
C ARG A 31 -41.68 25.37 -1.77
N LEU A 32 -41.63 26.69 -1.81
CA LEU A 32 -42.71 27.54 -1.27
C LEU A 32 -43.89 27.47 -2.25
N VAL A 33 -44.89 26.68 -1.96
CA VAL A 33 -46.18 26.78 -2.66
C VAL A 33 -46.88 28.01 -2.12
N LYS A 34 -46.81 29.10 -2.86
CA LYS A 34 -47.59 30.33 -2.50
C LYS A 34 -49.08 30.00 -2.58
N PRO A 35 -49.88 30.21 -1.49
CA PRO A 35 -51.31 30.03 -1.55
C PRO A 35 -51.86 31.04 -2.57
N ARG A 36 -52.84 30.58 -3.38
CA ARG A 36 -53.50 31.45 -4.35
C ARG A 36 -54.15 32.66 -3.62
N PRO A 37 -53.87 33.89 -4.03
CA PRO A 37 -54.53 35.02 -3.44
C PRO A 37 -56.03 34.95 -3.72
N PRO A 38 -56.89 35.27 -2.75
CA PRO A 38 -58.35 35.12 -2.86
C PRO A 38 -59.00 36.09 -3.89
N THR A 39 -58.20 36.96 -4.52
CA THR A 39 -58.66 37.99 -5.51
C THR A 39 -58.76 37.43 -6.95
N LEU A 40 -58.40 36.18 -7.23
CA LEU A 40 -58.47 35.60 -8.57
C LEU A 40 -59.88 35.00 -8.88
N THR A 41 -60.91 35.77 -8.69
CA THR A 41 -62.30 35.33 -8.96
C THR A 41 -62.83 35.79 -10.33
N SER A 42 -62.12 36.68 -11.05
CA SER A 42 -62.49 37.10 -12.38
C SER A 42 -61.84 36.29 -13.48
N ILE A 43 -62.57 36.01 -14.56
CA ILE A 43 -62.07 35.25 -15.72
C ILE A 43 -60.84 35.89 -16.35
N PRO A 44 -60.71 37.22 -16.51
CA PRO A 44 -59.49 37.85 -17.03
C PRO A 44 -58.25 37.60 -16.12
N ALA A 45 -58.44 37.62 -14.79
CA ALA A 45 -57.35 37.41 -13.83
C ALA A 45 -56.88 35.96 -13.87
N LEU A 46 -57.77 34.99 -14.04
CA LEU A 46 -57.41 33.57 -14.25
C LEU A 46 -56.66 33.35 -15.56
N LEU A 47 -57.06 34.04 -16.64
CA LEU A 47 -56.36 33.99 -17.91
C LEU A 47 -54.93 34.55 -17.83
N SER A 48 -54.76 35.68 -17.14
CA SER A 48 -53.44 36.28 -16.96
C SER A 48 -52.50 35.40 -16.11
N THR A 49 -53.02 34.75 -15.05
CA THR A 49 -52.22 33.77 -14.28
C THR A 49 -51.89 32.57 -15.11
N PHE A 50 -52.81 32.04 -15.92
CA PHE A 50 -52.53 30.93 -16.81
C PHE A 50 -51.46 31.30 -17.88
N GLN A 51 -51.49 32.51 -18.44
CA GLN A 51 -50.46 32.98 -19.35
C GLN A 51 -49.08 33.03 -18.67
N ASN A 52 -49.03 33.63 -17.46
CA ASN A 52 -47.79 33.73 -16.71
C ASN A 52 -47.21 32.33 -16.33
N GLU A 53 -48.08 31.40 -15.93
CA GLU A 53 -47.68 30.01 -15.65
C GLU A 53 -47.20 29.29 -16.92
N TRP A 54 -47.88 29.52 -18.05
CA TRP A 54 -47.49 28.96 -19.34
C TRP A 54 -46.15 29.49 -19.82
N ASP A 55 -45.92 30.82 -19.72
CA ASP A 55 -44.66 31.43 -20.11
C ASP A 55 -43.51 30.96 -19.21
N ALA A 56 -43.74 30.78 -17.90
CA ALA A 56 -42.78 30.24 -16.95
C ALA A 56 -42.43 28.79 -17.33
N LEU A 57 -43.41 27.98 -17.71
CA LEU A 57 -43.22 26.57 -18.10
C LEU A 57 -42.48 26.43 -19.45
N ILE A 58 -42.77 27.31 -20.40
CA ILE A 58 -42.04 27.40 -21.67
C ILE A 58 -40.58 27.77 -21.41
N LEU A 59 -40.31 28.73 -20.55
CA LEU A 59 -38.94 29.14 -20.21
C LEU A 59 -38.16 28.02 -19.50
N GLU A 60 -38.81 27.32 -18.57
CA GLU A 60 -38.22 26.15 -17.90
C GLU A 60 -37.92 25.03 -18.89
N THR A 61 -38.87 24.70 -19.78
CA THR A 61 -38.66 23.66 -20.81
C THR A 61 -37.55 24.05 -21.77
N PHE A 62 -37.41 25.32 -22.12
CA PHE A 62 -36.31 25.81 -22.95
C PHE A 62 -34.95 25.65 -22.24
N GLN A 63 -34.87 26.09 -20.98
CA GLN A 63 -33.65 25.91 -20.16
C GLN A 63 -33.26 24.45 -20.01
N LEU A 64 -34.23 23.57 -19.71
CA LEU A 64 -33.98 22.12 -19.63
C LEU A 64 -33.47 21.51 -20.95
N LYS A 65 -34.04 21.94 -22.09
CA LYS A 65 -33.55 21.51 -23.41
C LYS A 65 -32.15 21.98 -23.68
N GLN A 66 -31.81 23.21 -23.29
CA GLN A 66 -30.48 23.77 -23.44
C GLN A 66 -29.48 22.97 -22.57
N GLN A 67 -29.77 22.75 -21.30
CA GLN A 67 -28.94 21.95 -20.39
C GLN A 67 -28.74 20.53 -20.91
N LEU A 68 -29.82 19.93 -21.44
CA LEU A 68 -29.74 18.57 -21.99
C LEU A 68 -28.85 18.54 -23.27
N ALA A 69 -28.87 19.58 -24.10
CA ALA A 69 -27.98 19.70 -25.24
C ALA A 69 -26.51 19.86 -24.82
N GLU A 70 -26.26 20.73 -23.82
CA GLU A 70 -24.93 20.97 -23.27
C GLU A 70 -24.37 19.67 -22.63
N THR A 71 -25.13 19.00 -21.76
CA THR A 71 -24.67 17.73 -21.14
C THR A 71 -24.44 16.61 -22.15
N ARG A 72 -25.24 16.54 -23.22
CA ARG A 72 -24.98 15.59 -24.31
C ARG A 72 -23.69 15.92 -25.05
N GLN A 73 -23.41 17.17 -25.28
CA GLN A 73 -22.17 17.60 -25.91
C GLN A 73 -20.95 17.28 -25.03
N GLU A 74 -21.03 17.60 -23.73
CA GLU A 74 -19.99 17.26 -22.79
C GLU A 74 -19.75 15.75 -22.69
N LEU A 75 -20.83 14.95 -22.63
CA LEU A 75 -20.74 13.50 -22.65
C LEU A 75 -20.06 12.98 -23.92
N SER A 76 -20.40 13.53 -25.10
CA SER A 76 -19.78 13.10 -26.36
C SER A 76 -18.29 13.41 -26.37
N VAL A 77 -17.90 14.57 -25.87
CA VAL A 77 -16.48 14.98 -25.76
C VAL A 77 -15.74 14.09 -24.75
N ALA A 78 -16.34 13.81 -23.57
CA ALA A 78 -15.76 12.93 -22.58
C ALA A 78 -15.56 11.50 -23.11
N LEU A 79 -16.53 10.94 -23.83
CA LEU A 79 -16.40 9.63 -24.47
C LEU A 79 -15.29 9.61 -25.53
N TYR A 80 -15.15 10.68 -26.30
CA TYR A 80 -14.06 10.80 -27.27
C TYR A 80 -12.68 10.81 -26.57
N TYR A 81 -12.54 11.59 -25.50
CA TYR A 81 -11.30 11.58 -24.71
C TYR A 81 -11.02 10.22 -24.07
N GLN A 82 -12.05 9.55 -23.55
CA GLN A 82 -11.91 8.21 -22.99
C GLN A 82 -11.42 7.21 -24.06
N ASP A 83 -12.02 7.22 -25.26
CA ASP A 83 -11.58 6.33 -26.34
C ASP A 83 -10.12 6.62 -26.77
N SER A 84 -9.78 7.90 -26.89
CA SER A 84 -8.40 8.30 -27.23
C SER A 84 -7.41 7.88 -26.13
N ALA A 85 -7.76 8.04 -24.86
CA ALA A 85 -6.93 7.61 -23.73
C ALA A 85 -6.74 6.09 -23.72
N ASN A 86 -7.81 5.32 -23.95
CA ASN A 86 -7.73 3.86 -24.03
C ASN A 86 -6.82 3.38 -25.17
N ARG A 87 -6.85 4.05 -26.34
CA ARG A 87 -5.93 3.75 -27.45
C ARG A 87 -4.48 4.02 -27.08
N VAL A 88 -4.21 5.14 -26.41
CA VAL A 88 -2.86 5.47 -25.94
C VAL A 88 -2.37 4.47 -24.91
N ILE A 89 -3.22 4.09 -23.95
CA ILE A 89 -2.89 3.08 -22.95
C ILE A 89 -2.57 1.73 -23.61
N ALA A 90 -3.41 1.27 -24.53
CA ALA A 90 -3.19 0.01 -25.24
C ALA A 90 -1.86 0.04 -26.06
N ARG A 91 -1.54 1.18 -26.68
CA ARG A 91 -0.27 1.35 -27.39
C ARG A 91 0.91 1.31 -26.43
N LEU A 92 0.85 2.03 -25.32
CA LEU A 92 1.93 2.06 -24.33
C LEU A 92 2.13 0.69 -23.67
N GLN A 93 1.05 -0.05 -23.43
CA GLN A 93 1.14 -1.44 -22.95
C GLN A 93 1.88 -2.32 -23.94
N LYS A 94 1.54 -2.21 -25.23
CA LYS A 94 2.22 -2.97 -26.28
C LYS A 94 3.71 -2.60 -26.39
N GLU A 95 4.05 -1.31 -26.39
CA GLU A 95 5.43 -0.83 -26.42
C GLU A 95 6.22 -1.32 -25.18
N ARG A 96 5.58 -1.32 -24.00
CA ARG A 96 6.18 -1.89 -22.77
C ARG A 96 6.49 -3.38 -22.93
N ASP A 97 5.52 -4.14 -23.44
CA ASP A 97 5.66 -5.59 -23.58
C ASP A 97 6.73 -5.93 -24.66
N GLU A 98 6.74 -5.20 -25.78
CA GLU A 98 7.79 -5.31 -26.80
C GLU A 98 9.19 -4.97 -26.23
N ALA A 99 9.28 -3.93 -25.40
CA ALA A 99 10.54 -3.57 -24.74
C ALA A 99 11.02 -4.64 -23.75
N ARG A 100 10.08 -5.24 -23.00
CA ARG A 100 10.37 -6.35 -22.09
C ARG A 100 10.84 -7.60 -22.82
N ASP A 101 10.16 -7.93 -23.93
CA ASP A 101 10.55 -9.05 -24.79
C ASP A 101 11.91 -8.82 -25.45
N ALA A 102 12.20 -7.59 -25.87
CA ALA A 102 13.51 -7.23 -26.41
C ALA A 102 14.61 -7.36 -25.34
N LEU A 103 14.33 -6.88 -24.11
CA LEU A 103 15.26 -6.99 -22.99
C LEU A 103 15.54 -8.46 -22.62
N SER A 104 14.49 -9.29 -22.58
CA SER A 104 14.64 -10.72 -22.30
C SER A 104 15.48 -11.45 -23.35
N ARG A 105 15.36 -11.07 -24.63
CA ARG A 105 16.18 -11.62 -25.73
C ARG A 105 17.64 -11.16 -25.64
N VAL A 106 17.91 -9.94 -25.23
CA VAL A 106 19.27 -9.42 -25.04
C VAL A 106 19.98 -10.17 -23.91
N THR A 107 19.27 -10.42 -22.79
CA THR A 107 19.83 -11.20 -21.68
C THR A 107 20.15 -12.64 -22.05
N VAL A 108 19.30 -13.28 -22.88
CA VAL A 108 19.55 -14.66 -23.38
C VAL A 108 20.71 -14.70 -24.39
N THR A 109 20.86 -13.69 -25.24
CA THR A 109 21.94 -13.65 -26.25
C THR A 109 23.29 -13.36 -25.62
N SER A 110 23.35 -12.61 -24.52
CA SER A 110 24.59 -12.37 -23.76
C SER A 110 25.07 -13.60 -22.99
N ALA A 111 24.18 -14.55 -22.69
CA ALA A 111 24.52 -15.80 -21.99
C ALA A 111 25.23 -16.83 -22.90
N ASN A 112 25.16 -16.70 -24.24
CA ASN A 112 25.73 -17.65 -25.19
C ASN A 112 27.07 -17.24 -25.83
N GLY A 113 27.61 -16.08 -25.45
CA GLY A 113 28.88 -15.65 -26.03
C GLY A 113 29.72 -14.82 -25.07
N VAL A 114 30.75 -15.38 -24.57
CA VAL A 114 31.99 -14.87 -23.95
C VAL A 114 32.16 -15.33 -22.49
N SER A 115 32.93 -16.38 -22.40
CA SER A 115 33.77 -16.73 -21.27
C SER A 115 34.81 -15.60 -21.06
N GLY A 116 34.68 -14.78 -20.04
CA GLY A 116 35.67 -13.75 -19.72
C GLY A 116 35.22 -12.78 -18.61
N ALA A 117 35.70 -13.07 -17.41
CA ALA A 117 36.01 -12.15 -16.30
C ALA A 117 35.05 -11.00 -15.92
N ASN A 118 34.54 -11.10 -14.70
CA ASN A 118 34.08 -10.00 -13.82
C ASN A 118 32.86 -9.19 -14.28
N GLY A 119 31.72 -9.56 -13.74
CA GLY A 119 30.50 -8.75 -13.75
C GLY A 119 29.29 -9.63 -13.54
N ASP A 120 28.77 -9.60 -12.37
CA ASP A 120 27.59 -10.27 -11.82
C ASP A 120 26.33 -10.05 -12.69
N ALA A 121 26.25 -10.71 -13.86
CA ALA A 121 25.02 -10.79 -14.64
C ALA A 121 24.25 -12.02 -14.22
N MET A 122 23.46 -11.87 -13.20
CA MET A 122 22.62 -12.92 -12.65
C MET A 122 21.49 -13.27 -13.62
N GLN A 123 21.49 -14.51 -14.06
CA GLN A 123 20.45 -15.11 -14.90
C GLN A 123 19.09 -15.01 -14.22
N VAL A 124 18.18 -14.22 -14.79
CA VAL A 124 16.75 -14.29 -14.47
C VAL A 124 16.18 -15.39 -15.36
N ASP A 125 16.06 -16.59 -14.81
CA ASP A 125 15.38 -17.70 -15.47
C ASP A 125 13.86 -17.39 -15.49
N GLY A 126 13.33 -17.12 -16.67
CA GLY A 126 11.90 -16.83 -16.90
C GLY A 126 10.99 -18.06 -16.83
N GLN A 127 11.45 -19.17 -16.33
CA GLN A 127 10.69 -20.40 -16.12
C GLN A 127 10.54 -20.65 -14.63
N GLY A 128 9.37 -20.27 -14.04
CA GLY A 128 8.91 -20.68 -12.71
C GLY A 128 9.97 -20.88 -11.61
N LEU A 129 9.54 -21.11 -10.40
CA LEU A 129 10.46 -21.46 -9.32
C LEU A 129 11.10 -22.85 -9.59
N PRO A 130 12.41 -23.04 -9.34
CA PRO A 130 13.06 -24.34 -9.41
C PRO A 130 12.34 -25.39 -8.56
N GLU A 131 12.27 -26.63 -9.03
CA GLU A 131 11.52 -27.71 -8.36
C GLU A 131 12.06 -27.99 -6.94
N ASP A 132 13.36 -27.84 -6.71
CA ASP A 132 14.00 -28.00 -5.41
C ASP A 132 13.53 -26.94 -4.41
N ILE A 133 13.34 -25.71 -4.84
CA ILE A 133 12.81 -24.62 -4.01
C ILE A 133 11.32 -24.85 -3.72
N ILE A 134 10.54 -25.28 -4.72
CA ILE A 134 9.12 -25.62 -4.52
C ILE A 134 9.01 -26.74 -3.50
N ALA A 135 9.80 -27.79 -3.61
CA ALA A 135 9.81 -28.91 -2.67
C ALA A 135 10.13 -28.46 -1.22
N LYS A 136 11.12 -27.56 -1.02
CA LYS A 136 11.46 -27.00 0.29
C LYS A 136 10.33 -26.16 0.88
N VAL A 137 9.69 -25.33 0.06
CA VAL A 137 8.55 -24.50 0.47
C VAL A 137 7.38 -25.38 0.87
N ASP A 138 7.03 -26.38 0.07
CA ASP A 138 5.94 -27.32 0.34
C ASP A 138 6.21 -28.16 1.60
N GLN A 139 7.41 -28.65 1.78
CA GLN A 139 7.81 -29.37 2.99
C GLN A 139 7.66 -28.49 4.24
N THR A 140 8.11 -27.24 4.15
CA THR A 140 7.99 -26.28 5.24
C THR A 140 6.54 -25.97 5.55
N GLN A 141 5.71 -25.76 4.51
CA GLN A 141 4.28 -25.56 4.63
C GLN A 141 3.60 -26.75 5.33
N GLN A 142 3.87 -27.97 4.90
CA GLN A 142 3.29 -29.18 5.50
C GLN A 142 3.69 -29.31 6.97
N ARG A 143 4.96 -29.06 7.31
CA ARG A 143 5.45 -29.05 8.69
C ARG A 143 4.71 -28.03 9.55
N LEU A 144 4.63 -26.79 9.08
CA LEU A 144 3.98 -25.71 9.82
C LEU A 144 2.46 -25.90 9.94
N GLN A 145 1.82 -26.43 8.88
CA GLN A 145 0.39 -26.72 8.89
C GLN A 145 0.05 -27.87 9.85
N GLY A 146 0.89 -28.92 9.89
CA GLY A 146 0.73 -30.04 10.83
C GLY A 146 0.87 -29.64 12.30
N THR A 147 1.72 -28.66 12.60
CA THR A 147 1.96 -28.18 13.97
C THR A 147 1.03 -27.04 14.39
N ARG A 148 0.40 -26.34 13.45
CA ARG A 148 -0.35 -25.11 13.70
C ARG A 148 -1.42 -25.21 14.82
N ARG A 149 -2.13 -26.33 14.91
CA ARG A 149 -3.18 -26.56 15.92
C ARG A 149 -2.68 -27.22 17.21
N ARG A 150 -1.42 -27.65 17.26
CA ARG A 150 -0.84 -28.42 18.35
C ARG A 150 0.36 -27.76 18.99
N ARG A 151 0.67 -26.51 18.64
CA ARG A 151 1.77 -25.80 19.29
C ARG A 151 1.40 -25.56 20.75
N PRO A 152 2.11 -26.13 21.70
CA PRO A 152 1.95 -25.73 23.08
C PRO A 152 2.36 -24.26 23.19
N VAL A 153 1.60 -23.50 23.98
CA VAL A 153 2.06 -22.17 24.39
C VAL A 153 3.20 -22.39 25.37
N PRO A 154 4.41 -21.86 25.14
CA PRO A 154 5.51 -21.97 26.09
C PRO A 154 5.09 -21.40 27.45
N ASP A 155 5.47 -22.04 28.55
CA ASP A 155 5.11 -21.62 29.90
C ASP A 155 5.81 -20.30 30.31
N ASP A 156 6.87 -19.94 29.59
CA ASP A 156 7.69 -18.73 29.75
C ASP A 156 7.22 -17.53 28.89
N TRP A 157 6.10 -17.65 28.19
CA TRP A 157 5.56 -16.50 27.46
C TRP A 157 5.07 -15.43 28.42
N ALA A 158 5.43 -14.19 28.11
CA ALA A 158 4.97 -13.03 28.85
C ALA A 158 3.44 -12.94 28.85
N THR A 159 2.87 -12.80 30.03
CA THR A 159 1.44 -12.56 30.23
C THR A 159 1.10 -11.07 30.03
N GLY A 160 -0.19 -10.73 29.93
CA GLY A 160 -0.61 -9.32 29.85
C GLY A 160 -0.17 -8.49 31.06
N ASP A 161 -0.05 -9.11 32.23
CA ASP A 161 0.41 -8.46 33.45
C ASP A 161 1.92 -8.23 33.42
N ASP A 162 2.70 -9.18 32.88
CA ASP A 162 4.15 -9.03 32.69
C ASP A 162 4.48 -7.88 31.74
N VAL A 163 3.70 -7.75 30.64
CA VAL A 163 3.91 -6.65 29.67
C VAL A 163 3.70 -5.27 30.31
N GLN A 164 2.78 -5.15 31.28
CA GLN A 164 2.55 -3.89 32.01
C GLN A 164 3.70 -3.53 32.96
N THR A 165 4.47 -4.51 33.39
CA THR A 165 5.61 -4.33 34.30
C THR A 165 6.94 -4.15 33.58
N TYR A 166 6.96 -4.19 32.24
CA TYR A 166 8.17 -4.00 31.48
C TYR A 166 8.72 -2.59 31.66
N ASP A 167 9.99 -2.52 31.99
CA ASP A 167 10.75 -1.28 32.15
C ASP A 167 12.00 -1.32 31.28
N VAL A 168 12.55 -0.14 31.01
CA VAL A 168 13.78 0.02 30.22
C VAL A 168 14.96 -0.58 30.99
N ARG A 169 15.46 -1.72 30.52
CA ARG A 169 16.60 -2.40 31.14
C ARG A 169 17.92 -1.64 30.94
N SER A 170 18.12 -1.17 29.73
CA SER A 170 19.33 -0.41 29.36
C SER A 170 19.10 0.47 28.14
N THR A 171 19.77 1.59 28.08
CA THR A 171 19.80 2.44 26.90
C THR A 171 21.25 2.46 26.40
N ALA A 172 21.46 1.98 25.17
CA ALA A 172 22.75 2.03 24.52
C ALA A 172 22.80 3.23 23.56
N ASP A 173 23.86 4.03 23.67
CA ASP A 173 24.14 5.06 22.68
C ASP A 173 24.52 4.38 21.36
N THR A 174 23.61 4.42 20.40
CA THR A 174 23.89 3.89 19.07
C THR A 174 24.67 4.91 18.28
N GLN A 175 25.85 4.53 17.81
CA GLN A 175 26.61 5.32 16.83
C GLN A 175 26.01 5.22 15.41
N PHE A 176 24.72 4.83 15.31
CA PHE A 176 24.01 4.65 14.05
C PHE A 176 23.09 5.86 13.82
N THR A 177 23.49 6.75 12.93
CA THR A 177 22.73 7.94 12.59
C THR A 177 21.59 7.61 11.63
N GLY A 178 20.36 7.97 12.00
CA GLY A 178 19.20 7.77 11.13
C GLY A 178 18.86 6.31 10.87
N ALA A 179 19.10 5.44 11.85
CA ALA A 179 18.74 4.01 11.75
C ALA A 179 17.25 3.83 11.45
N LYS A 180 16.95 3.09 10.40
CA LYS A 180 15.57 2.77 9.96
C LYS A 180 15.27 1.29 10.00
N ALA A 181 16.29 0.44 9.90
CA ALA A 181 16.16 -0.99 9.90
C ALA A 181 16.44 -1.55 11.30
N LEU A 182 15.48 -2.33 11.79
CA LEU A 182 15.59 -3.10 13.03
C LEU A 182 14.96 -4.47 12.79
N ALA A 183 15.72 -5.53 13.09
CA ALA A 183 15.21 -6.89 13.02
C ALA A 183 15.78 -7.72 14.18
N VAL A 184 14.88 -8.44 14.84
CA VAL A 184 15.25 -9.35 15.95
C VAL A 184 15.45 -10.72 15.36
N ASP A 185 16.47 -11.46 15.83
CA ASP A 185 16.73 -12.84 15.49
C ASP A 185 15.63 -13.77 15.98
N GLU A 186 15.52 -14.94 15.38
CA GLU A 186 14.53 -15.97 15.73
C GLU A 186 14.65 -16.47 17.19
N THR A 187 15.86 -16.43 17.74
CA THR A 187 16.13 -16.78 19.15
C THR A 187 15.79 -15.63 20.12
N GLY A 188 15.66 -14.40 19.63
CA GLY A 188 15.48 -13.22 20.47
C GLY A 188 16.74 -12.76 21.23
N GLU A 189 17.90 -13.33 20.94
CA GLU A 189 19.17 -13.00 21.62
C GLU A 189 19.93 -11.86 20.96
N SER A 190 19.72 -11.66 19.65
CA SER A 190 20.40 -10.64 18.87
C SER A 190 19.43 -9.79 18.04
N PHE A 191 19.80 -8.54 17.82
CA PHE A 191 19.09 -7.73 16.85
C PHE A 191 20.05 -7.05 15.87
N LEU A 192 19.54 -6.92 14.65
CA LEU A 192 20.19 -6.21 13.56
C LEU A 192 19.69 -4.76 13.54
N CYS A 193 20.60 -3.81 13.46
CA CYS A 193 20.27 -2.43 13.12
C CYS A 193 21.02 -1.98 11.88
N GLY A 194 20.37 -1.11 11.09
CA GLY A 194 20.93 -0.58 9.85
C GLY A 194 20.76 0.94 9.78
N ASP A 195 21.77 1.60 9.27
CA ASP A 195 21.95 3.04 9.32
C ASP A 195 21.84 3.69 7.92
N SER A 196 21.77 5.02 7.87
CA SER A 196 21.71 5.81 6.65
C SER A 196 23.00 5.78 5.82
N ASP A 197 24.12 5.38 6.42
CA ASP A 197 25.43 5.32 5.74
C ASP A 197 25.75 3.93 5.18
N GLY A 198 24.80 3.00 5.28
CA GLY A 198 24.97 1.62 4.81
C GLY A 198 25.75 0.74 5.79
N THR A 199 25.85 1.14 7.05
CA THR A 199 26.47 0.33 8.09
C THR A 199 25.42 -0.51 8.78
N ILE A 200 25.70 -1.80 8.94
CA ILE A 200 24.93 -2.72 9.79
C ILE A 200 25.63 -2.92 11.13
N GLY A 201 24.83 -3.11 12.16
CA GLY A 201 25.30 -3.52 13.48
C GLY A 201 24.48 -4.70 13.98
N ILE A 202 25.15 -5.68 14.53
CA ILE A 202 24.52 -6.77 15.25
C ILE A 202 24.78 -6.54 16.74
N TYR A 203 23.71 -6.42 17.49
CA TYR A 203 23.74 -6.21 18.93
C TYR A 203 23.31 -7.49 19.63
N ASP A 204 24.13 -7.94 20.56
CA ASP A 204 23.83 -9.07 21.41
C ASP A 204 23.20 -8.60 22.72
N LEU A 205 22.00 -9.07 23.01
CA LEU A 205 21.26 -8.72 24.21
C LEU A 205 21.86 -9.31 25.50
N ASN A 206 22.57 -10.44 25.39
CA ASN A 206 23.19 -11.09 26.55
C ASN A 206 24.43 -10.32 27.02
N THR A 207 25.27 -9.92 26.08
CA THR A 207 26.50 -9.15 26.37
C THR A 207 26.25 -7.65 26.43
N ALA A 208 25.05 -7.20 26.06
CA ALA A 208 24.64 -5.78 25.96
C ALA A 208 25.64 -4.94 25.14
N SER A 209 26.16 -5.50 24.05
CA SER A 209 27.17 -4.87 23.20
C SER A 209 26.99 -5.20 21.72
N PHE A 210 27.53 -4.31 20.86
CA PHE A 210 27.63 -4.61 19.43
C PHE A 210 28.74 -5.62 19.19
N THR A 211 28.38 -6.80 18.72
CA THR A 211 29.33 -7.87 18.35
C THR A 211 29.94 -7.62 16.99
N THR A 212 29.18 -7.02 16.08
CA THR A 212 29.64 -6.80 14.71
C THR A 212 29.17 -5.43 14.23
N ARG A 213 30.07 -4.74 13.53
CA ARG A 213 29.76 -3.50 12.81
C ARG A 213 30.46 -3.53 11.46
N SER A 214 29.70 -3.49 10.38
CA SER A 214 30.24 -3.57 9.04
C SER A 214 29.54 -2.60 8.10
N ASN A 215 30.33 -1.89 7.29
CA ASN A 215 29.79 -1.04 6.23
C ASN A 215 29.67 -1.86 4.94
N LEU A 216 28.46 -1.98 4.43
CA LEU A 216 28.15 -2.79 3.23
C LEU A 216 28.42 -2.04 1.92
N GLY A 217 28.71 -0.75 1.96
CA GLY A 217 28.98 0.09 0.78
C GLY A 217 27.85 0.08 -0.26
N ALA A 218 26.59 -0.06 0.19
CA ALA A 218 25.44 -0.23 -0.68
C ALA A 218 24.39 0.90 -0.58
N GLY A 219 24.72 1.99 0.08
CA GLY A 219 23.81 3.12 0.36
C GLY A 219 23.00 2.91 1.64
N ALA A 220 22.12 3.86 1.97
CA ALA A 220 21.31 3.84 3.19
C ALA A 220 20.47 2.56 3.30
N ILE A 221 20.46 1.95 4.47
CA ILE A 221 19.68 0.75 4.74
C ILE A 221 18.22 1.16 4.98
N THR A 222 17.32 0.53 4.28
CA THR A 222 15.87 0.81 4.33
C THR A 222 15.13 -0.16 5.23
N HIS A 223 15.47 -1.44 5.16
CA HIS A 223 14.85 -2.50 5.95
C HIS A 223 15.84 -3.65 6.17
N GLY A 224 15.59 -4.51 7.16
CA GLY A 224 16.39 -5.68 7.44
C GLY A 224 15.55 -6.83 8.01
N THR A 225 15.98 -8.05 7.78
CA THR A 225 15.37 -9.27 8.34
C THR A 225 16.44 -10.33 8.57
N TRP A 226 16.14 -11.28 9.42
CA TRP A 226 16.95 -12.49 9.59
C TRP A 226 16.38 -13.63 8.75
N ALA A 227 17.26 -14.36 8.11
CA ALA A 227 16.98 -15.60 7.40
C ALA A 227 17.89 -16.69 8.01
N SER A 228 17.39 -17.38 9.02
CA SER A 228 18.17 -18.26 9.89
C SER A 228 19.35 -17.50 10.54
N ASP A 229 20.58 -17.83 10.18
CA ASP A 229 21.83 -17.22 10.69
C ASP A 229 22.35 -16.04 9.83
N ARG A 230 21.60 -15.66 8.77
CA ARG A 230 22.01 -14.61 7.82
C ARG A 230 21.17 -13.38 8.00
N ALA A 231 21.84 -12.24 8.08
CA ALA A 231 21.18 -10.95 8.05
C ALA A 231 20.97 -10.53 6.59
N VAL A 232 19.75 -10.20 6.21
CA VAL A 232 19.40 -9.72 4.88
C VAL A 232 18.89 -8.29 5.00
N VAL A 233 19.51 -7.37 4.27
CA VAL A 233 19.17 -5.96 4.30
C VAL A 233 18.90 -5.41 2.91
N THR A 234 17.97 -4.49 2.83
CA THR A 234 17.67 -3.72 1.62
C THR A 234 18.22 -2.32 1.73
N THR A 235 18.51 -1.72 0.58
CA THR A 235 19.14 -0.41 0.52
C THR A 235 18.39 0.56 -0.39
N SER A 236 18.61 1.84 -0.17
CA SER A 236 18.06 2.93 -0.99
C SER A 236 18.56 2.92 -2.44
N SER A 237 19.68 2.24 -2.71
CA SER A 237 20.20 2.05 -4.08
C SER A 237 19.53 0.90 -4.84
N GLY A 238 18.60 0.16 -4.22
CA GLY A 238 17.96 -1.02 -4.81
C GLY A 238 18.74 -2.32 -4.65
N ALA A 239 19.81 -2.29 -3.86
CA ALA A 239 20.57 -3.49 -3.56
C ALA A 239 19.93 -4.26 -2.38
N VAL A 240 19.96 -5.58 -2.48
CA VAL A 240 19.69 -6.50 -1.38
C VAL A 240 21.02 -7.18 -1.03
N VAL A 241 21.43 -7.05 0.21
CA VAL A 241 22.71 -7.55 0.70
C VAL A 241 22.47 -8.63 1.75
N VAL A 242 23.13 -9.74 1.59
CA VAL A 242 23.13 -10.85 2.55
C VAL A 242 24.46 -10.82 3.29
N ALA A 243 24.39 -10.72 4.59
CA ALA A 243 25.58 -10.72 5.47
C ALA A 243 25.47 -11.86 6.46
N GLN A 244 26.58 -12.49 6.72
CA GLN A 244 26.76 -13.51 7.74
C GLN A 244 27.95 -13.11 8.62
N GLU A 245 27.74 -13.07 9.92
CA GLU A 245 28.76 -12.63 10.89
C GLU A 245 29.41 -11.26 10.52
N GLY A 246 28.64 -10.36 9.88
CA GLY A 246 29.11 -9.04 9.43
C GLY A 246 29.86 -9.01 8.11
N ASN A 247 30.12 -10.16 7.49
CA ASN A 247 30.73 -10.24 6.17
C ASN A 247 29.64 -10.34 5.10
N THR A 248 29.81 -9.62 3.99
CA THR A 248 28.91 -9.73 2.86
C THR A 248 29.12 -11.08 2.15
N VAL A 249 28.07 -11.91 2.14
CA VAL A 249 28.07 -13.22 1.45
C VAL A 249 27.58 -13.06 0.01
N ALA A 250 26.51 -12.26 -0.18
CA ALA A 250 25.95 -12.02 -1.49
C ALA A 250 25.38 -10.60 -1.58
N LYS A 251 25.39 -10.04 -2.79
CA LYS A 251 24.83 -8.71 -3.08
C LYS A 251 24.09 -8.75 -4.40
N PHE A 252 22.81 -8.37 -4.37
CA PHE A 252 21.92 -8.39 -5.53
C PHE A 252 21.50 -6.97 -5.89
N HIS A 253 21.51 -6.63 -7.19
CA HIS A 253 21.10 -5.34 -7.72
C HIS A 253 19.98 -5.53 -8.75
N GLN A 254 18.78 -5.92 -8.29
CA GLN A 254 17.66 -6.21 -9.17
C GLN A 254 16.61 -5.08 -9.24
N HIS A 255 16.48 -4.32 -8.15
CA HIS A 255 15.54 -3.20 -8.16
C HIS A 255 16.11 -2.00 -8.89
N ALA A 256 15.31 -1.40 -9.79
CA ALA A 256 15.67 -0.17 -10.51
C ALA A 256 15.56 1.10 -9.65
N GLY A 257 15.06 0.99 -8.42
CA GLY A 257 14.92 2.06 -7.44
C GLY A 257 15.18 1.54 -6.04
N ALA A 258 14.90 2.34 -5.02
CA ALA A 258 15.08 1.91 -3.64
C ALA A 258 14.30 0.62 -3.33
N ALA A 259 14.95 -0.35 -2.75
CA ALA A 259 14.29 -1.50 -2.15
C ALA A 259 13.72 -1.08 -0.79
N THR A 260 12.41 -1.27 -0.58
CA THR A 260 11.69 -0.73 0.58
C THR A 260 11.63 -1.71 1.72
N ALA A 261 11.46 -3.01 1.42
CA ALA A 261 11.33 -4.01 2.45
C ALA A 261 11.81 -5.39 1.98
N VAL A 262 12.09 -6.25 2.94
CA VAL A 262 12.51 -7.62 2.73
C VAL A 262 11.87 -8.53 3.79
N ALA A 263 11.49 -9.73 3.38
CA ALA A 263 10.94 -10.74 4.26
C ALA A 263 11.57 -12.11 3.96
N ALA A 264 11.90 -12.85 5.00
CA ALA A 264 12.43 -14.20 4.88
C ALA A 264 11.29 -15.21 4.97
N HIS A 265 11.34 -16.23 4.12
CA HIS A 265 10.45 -17.37 4.21
C HIS A 265 10.89 -18.28 5.38
N PRO A 266 9.96 -18.94 6.11
CA PRO A 266 10.29 -19.80 7.25
C PRO A 266 11.17 -21.02 6.93
N CYS A 267 11.49 -21.29 5.66
CA CYS A 267 12.49 -22.29 5.30
C CYS A 267 13.94 -21.80 5.51
N GLY A 268 14.16 -20.49 5.71
CA GLY A 268 15.47 -19.89 5.91
C GLY A 268 16.31 -19.67 4.65
N ASP A 269 15.95 -20.28 3.52
CA ASP A 269 16.71 -20.22 2.28
C ASP A 269 16.14 -19.23 1.26
N VAL A 270 14.86 -18.88 1.36
CA VAL A 270 14.17 -18.03 0.39
C VAL A 270 13.83 -16.67 1.01
N VAL A 271 14.13 -15.62 0.28
CA VAL A 271 13.85 -14.23 0.69
C VAL A 271 13.12 -13.50 -0.42
N ALA A 272 12.15 -12.68 -0.04
CA ALA A 272 11.44 -11.79 -0.94
C ALA A 272 11.79 -10.34 -0.64
N SER A 273 12.11 -9.55 -1.65
CA SER A 273 12.23 -8.09 -1.52
C SER A 273 11.20 -7.36 -2.37
N VAL A 274 10.85 -6.15 -1.97
CA VAL A 274 9.98 -5.26 -2.72
C VAL A 274 10.64 -3.89 -2.89
N GLY A 275 10.38 -3.24 -4.01
CA GLY A 275 10.98 -1.95 -4.34
C GLY A 275 9.98 -0.90 -4.83
N VAL A 276 10.45 0.35 -4.89
CA VAL A 276 9.70 1.49 -5.43
C VAL A 276 9.43 1.33 -6.94
N ASP A 277 10.21 0.49 -7.61
CA ASP A 277 10.07 0.11 -9.02
C ASP A 277 8.83 -0.76 -9.32
N LYS A 278 7.97 -0.98 -8.32
CA LYS A 278 6.77 -1.81 -8.39
C LYS A 278 7.08 -3.28 -8.72
N SER A 279 8.26 -3.74 -8.38
CA SER A 279 8.63 -5.14 -8.51
C SER A 279 8.80 -5.79 -7.14
N TYR A 280 8.55 -7.09 -7.10
CA TYR A 280 9.04 -7.95 -6.04
C TYR A 280 9.95 -9.01 -6.63
N VAL A 281 11.00 -9.34 -5.89
CA VAL A 281 12.05 -10.25 -6.32
C VAL A 281 12.22 -11.34 -5.27
N LEU A 282 12.30 -12.58 -5.73
CA LEU A 282 12.60 -13.74 -4.88
C LEU A 282 14.04 -14.16 -5.08
N TYR A 283 14.72 -14.46 -3.98
CA TYR A 283 16.12 -14.88 -3.95
C TYR A 283 16.27 -16.23 -3.26
N ASP A 284 17.18 -17.05 -3.78
CA ASP A 284 17.69 -18.20 -3.08
C ASP A 284 19.01 -17.82 -2.41
N LEU A 285 19.04 -17.90 -1.10
CA LEU A 285 20.23 -17.56 -0.30
C LEU A 285 21.30 -18.65 -0.34
N GLN A 286 20.91 -19.89 -0.64
CA GLN A 286 21.84 -21.01 -0.67
C GLN A 286 22.70 -20.99 -1.93
N SER A 287 22.07 -20.77 -3.08
CA SER A 287 22.78 -20.68 -4.37
C SER A 287 23.20 -19.26 -4.72
N ALA A 288 22.84 -18.28 -3.90
CA ALA A 288 23.04 -16.84 -4.15
C ALA A 288 22.49 -16.41 -5.53
N ARG A 289 21.27 -16.84 -5.88
CA ARG A 289 20.63 -16.58 -7.18
C ARG A 289 19.31 -15.84 -7.01
N VAL A 290 18.97 -15.07 -8.04
CA VAL A 290 17.63 -14.51 -8.20
C VAL A 290 16.73 -15.58 -8.80
N LEU A 291 15.62 -15.90 -8.12
CA LEU A 291 14.67 -16.90 -8.58
C LEU A 291 13.69 -16.31 -9.61
N THR A 292 13.10 -15.19 -9.27
CA THR A 292 12.14 -14.52 -10.15
C THR A 292 11.98 -13.05 -9.78
N GLN A 293 11.66 -12.23 -10.75
CA GLN A 293 11.27 -10.84 -10.57
C GLN A 293 9.93 -10.62 -11.23
N ILE A 294 8.96 -10.12 -10.47
CA ILE A 294 7.60 -9.88 -10.94
C ILE A 294 7.25 -8.43 -10.71
N TYR A 295 6.71 -7.79 -11.74
CA TYR A 295 6.25 -6.42 -11.69
C TYR A 295 4.76 -6.38 -11.38
N ALA A 296 4.36 -5.65 -10.33
CA ALA A 296 2.96 -5.46 -9.99
C ALA A 296 2.42 -4.24 -10.73
N ASP A 297 1.26 -4.40 -11.35
CA ASP A 297 0.60 -3.34 -12.12
C ASP A 297 -0.19 -2.36 -11.22
N SER A 298 -0.32 -2.68 -9.94
CA SER A 298 -1.10 -1.92 -8.96
C SER A 298 -0.20 -1.09 -8.04
N GLY A 299 -0.12 0.23 -8.27
CA GLY A 299 0.40 1.19 -7.29
C GLY A 299 1.84 0.95 -6.81
N LYS A 300 2.23 1.65 -5.76
CA LYS A 300 3.50 1.43 -5.05
C LYS A 300 3.34 0.19 -4.17
N LEU A 301 4.23 -0.78 -4.31
CA LEU A 301 4.35 -1.87 -3.35
C LEU A 301 4.93 -1.29 -2.05
N GLN A 302 4.10 -1.23 -1.03
CA GLN A 302 4.49 -0.92 0.34
C GLN A 302 4.18 -2.15 1.19
N THR A 303 5.08 -2.49 2.06
CA THR A 303 4.89 -3.53 3.09
C THR A 303 4.16 -2.95 4.29
#